data_9edf01a9619e7bc0f02d84084b297ba8
#
_entry.id   9edf01a9619e7bc0f02d84084b297ba8
#
_cell.length_a   1.000
_cell.length_b   1.000
_cell.length_c   1.000
_cell.angle_alpha   90.00
_cell.angle_beta   90.00
_cell.angle_gamma   90.00
#
_symmetry.space_group_name_H-M   'P 1'
#
loop_
_entity.id
_entity.type
_entity.pdbx_description
1 polymer ?
#
loop_
_entity_poly.entity_id
_entity_poly.type
_entity_poly.pdbx_seq_one_letter_code
_entity_poly.pdbx_strand_id
1 'polypeptide(L)'
;SFSRRQRQMCIRDSINNDLRQFGDQEARITDMVKFITKDAILIESKKDLVNKINKSIELAISGRKGPVWIDVPLDIQASEINITISELKNLTKKYQKKSVKNKLVTTKKQKEKVVNLINLINKSKRPLIVVGNGIRFSNNIKEFHAFAKRLKIPICTVWNSHDILTNDSPFYAGRPGADGERAGNFNMQNSDLLIIIGARMHVRQIGFDDSSFARKAKKIMI
;
A
#
# COMPACT_ATOMS: atom_id res chain seq x y z
N SER A 1 -7.12 -22.64 -13.39
CA SER A 1 -6.05 -23.42 -14.03
C SER A 1 -5.04 -22.54 -14.77
N PHE A 2 -5.45 -21.52 -15.49
CA PHE A 2 -4.55 -20.58 -16.21
C PHE A 2 -3.59 -19.82 -15.28
N SER A 3 -4.04 -19.44 -14.11
CA SER A 3 -3.26 -18.72 -13.13
C SER A 3 -2.07 -19.54 -12.56
N ARG A 4 -2.18 -20.86 -12.51
CA ARG A 4 -1.08 -21.72 -12.06
C ARG A 4 0.03 -21.84 -13.10
N ARG A 5 -0.32 -21.95 -14.39
CA ARG A 5 0.67 -22.06 -15.47
C ARG A 5 1.50 -20.77 -15.63
N GLN A 6 0.88 -19.61 -15.55
CA GLN A 6 1.61 -18.33 -15.60
C GLN A 6 2.59 -18.14 -14.44
N ARG A 7 2.28 -18.67 -13.24
CA ARG A 7 3.22 -18.61 -12.11
C ARG A 7 4.39 -19.57 -12.21
N GLN A 8 4.29 -20.58 -13.08
CA GLN A 8 5.35 -21.57 -13.31
C GLN A 8 6.31 -21.21 -14.44
N MET A 9 6.04 -20.16 -15.22
CA MET A 9 6.85 -19.76 -16.37
C MET A 9 8.23 -19.18 -16.03
N CYS A 10 8.52 -18.96 -14.76
CA CYS A 10 9.81 -18.42 -14.29
C CYS A 10 10.51 -19.40 -13.35
N ILE A 11 10.42 -20.71 -13.63
CA ILE A 11 11.00 -21.72 -12.76
C ILE A 11 12.48 -21.90 -13.13
N ARG A 12 13.33 -21.69 -12.16
CA ARG A 12 14.71 -22.14 -12.19
C ARG A 12 14.73 -23.64 -11.93
N ASP A 13 15.21 -24.43 -12.90
CA ASP A 13 15.06 -25.89 -12.87
C ASP A 13 15.81 -26.54 -11.70
N SER A 14 17.05 -26.17 -11.42
CA SER A 14 17.81 -26.73 -10.30
C SER A 14 19.07 -25.93 -9.98
N ILE A 15 19.48 -25.93 -8.69
CA ILE A 15 20.77 -25.36 -8.26
C ILE A 15 21.94 -26.33 -8.53
N ASN A 16 21.65 -27.62 -8.53
CA ASN A 16 22.68 -28.66 -8.50
C ASN A 16 23.11 -29.17 -9.87
N ASN A 17 22.57 -28.62 -10.95
CA ASN A 17 22.96 -29.06 -12.30
C ASN A 17 24.05 -28.14 -12.85
N ASP A 18 25.21 -28.70 -13.18
CA ASP A 18 26.28 -28.07 -13.98
C ASP A 18 25.81 -27.85 -15.45
N LEU A 19 24.63 -27.27 -15.61
CA LEU A 19 24.07 -26.94 -16.92
C LEU A 19 24.83 -25.73 -17.48
N ARG A 20 25.35 -25.91 -18.71
CA ARG A 20 26.04 -24.85 -19.45
C ARG A 20 25.10 -23.74 -19.93
N GLN A 21 23.80 -23.99 -19.93
CA GLN A 21 22.76 -23.09 -20.43
C GLN A 21 21.61 -23.05 -19.45
N PHE A 22 20.90 -21.92 -19.44
CA PHE A 22 19.60 -21.82 -18.75
C PHE A 22 18.58 -22.72 -19.47
N GLY A 23 17.63 -23.28 -18.72
CA GLY A 23 16.50 -23.99 -19.29
C GLY A 23 15.66 -23.07 -20.20
N ASP A 24 14.85 -23.64 -21.08
CA ASP A 24 14.05 -22.91 -22.10
C ASP A 24 13.18 -21.77 -21.51
N GLN A 25 12.79 -21.90 -20.27
CA GLN A 25 11.92 -20.93 -19.58
C GLN A 25 12.59 -20.31 -18.34
N GLU A 26 13.87 -20.55 -18.16
CA GLU A 26 14.63 -20.00 -17.05
C GLU A 26 15.05 -18.55 -17.32
N ALA A 27 14.66 -17.66 -16.43
CA ALA A 27 15.07 -16.26 -16.48
C ALA A 27 15.68 -15.84 -15.14
N ARG A 28 16.64 -14.93 -15.18
CA ARG A 28 17.20 -14.28 -13.97
C ARG A 28 16.21 -13.27 -13.40
N ILE A 29 15.07 -13.75 -12.96
CA ILE A 29 13.97 -12.88 -12.54
C ILE A 29 14.33 -12.07 -11.30
N THR A 30 15.13 -12.61 -10.39
CA THR A 30 15.61 -11.89 -9.20
C THR A 30 16.39 -10.64 -9.56
N ASP A 31 17.23 -10.69 -10.61
CA ASP A 31 17.97 -9.53 -11.10
C ASP A 31 17.02 -8.49 -11.73
N MET A 32 16.02 -8.94 -12.48
CA MET A 32 15.07 -8.09 -13.17
C MET A 32 14.17 -7.32 -12.19
N VAL A 33 13.72 -7.96 -11.11
CA VAL A 33 12.77 -7.36 -10.17
C VAL A 33 13.42 -6.62 -9.00
N LYS A 34 14.73 -6.65 -8.88
CA LYS A 34 15.50 -6.04 -7.79
C LYS A 34 15.18 -4.56 -7.59
N PHE A 35 14.94 -3.82 -8.67
CA PHE A 35 14.68 -2.38 -8.62
C PHE A 35 13.23 -2.01 -8.31
N ILE A 36 12.30 -2.96 -8.42
CA ILE A 36 10.86 -2.74 -8.18
C ILE A 36 10.34 -3.46 -6.93
N THR A 37 11.21 -4.18 -6.23
CA THR A 37 10.91 -4.90 -4.99
C THR A 37 11.76 -4.40 -3.84
N LYS A 38 11.34 -4.69 -2.60
CA LYS A 38 12.16 -4.40 -1.40
C LYS A 38 13.34 -5.35 -1.25
N ASP A 39 13.15 -6.55 -1.76
CA ASP A 39 14.18 -7.60 -1.79
C ASP A 39 13.80 -8.64 -2.85
N ALA A 40 14.80 -9.21 -3.50
CA ALA A 40 14.64 -10.28 -4.46
C ALA A 40 15.69 -11.37 -4.16
N ILE A 41 15.24 -12.51 -3.70
CA ILE A 41 16.11 -13.59 -3.23
C ILE A 41 15.88 -14.90 -3.97
N LEU A 42 16.97 -15.62 -4.15
CA LEU A 42 16.96 -17.01 -4.58
C LEU A 42 17.14 -17.91 -3.35
N ILE A 43 16.34 -18.96 -3.26
CA ILE A 43 16.54 -20.01 -2.26
C ILE A 43 17.57 -21.02 -2.80
N GLU A 44 18.74 -21.05 -2.19
CA GLU A 44 19.86 -21.91 -2.64
C GLU A 44 19.93 -23.22 -1.86
N SER A 45 19.25 -23.31 -0.72
CA SER A 45 19.25 -24.49 0.12
C SER A 45 17.93 -24.70 0.84
N LYS A 46 17.46 -25.95 0.92
CA LYS A 46 16.28 -26.31 1.70
C LYS A 46 16.40 -25.96 3.20
N LYS A 47 17.61 -25.93 3.74
CA LYS A 47 17.86 -25.56 5.15
C LYS A 47 17.52 -24.10 5.41
N ASP A 48 17.72 -23.22 4.43
CA ASP A 48 17.51 -21.77 4.57
C ASP A 48 16.10 -21.35 4.18
N LEU A 49 15.31 -22.21 3.54
CA LEU A 49 14.01 -21.90 2.97
C LEU A 49 13.11 -21.17 3.97
N VAL A 50 12.90 -21.77 5.14
CA VAL A 50 11.99 -21.22 6.16
C VAL A 50 12.48 -19.88 6.69
N ASN A 51 13.78 -19.76 6.96
CA ASN A 51 14.38 -18.54 7.47
C ASN A 51 14.34 -17.41 6.43
N LYS A 52 14.67 -17.69 5.17
CA LYS A 52 14.63 -16.70 4.08
C LYS A 52 13.22 -16.25 3.79
N ILE A 53 12.22 -17.15 3.75
CA ILE A 53 10.80 -16.78 3.59
C ILE A 53 10.33 -15.87 4.74
N ASN A 54 10.64 -16.24 5.98
CA ASN A 54 10.25 -15.44 7.14
C ASN A 54 10.86 -14.05 7.10
N LYS A 55 12.15 -13.95 6.80
CA LYS A 55 12.84 -12.65 6.68
C LYS A 55 12.23 -11.80 5.57
N SER A 56 11.89 -12.40 4.43
CA SER A 56 11.25 -11.70 3.31
C SER A 56 9.85 -11.19 3.69
N ILE A 57 9.05 -11.99 4.40
CA ILE A 57 7.74 -11.55 4.90
C ILE A 57 7.90 -10.38 5.90
N GLU A 58 8.85 -10.48 6.85
CA GLU A 58 9.13 -9.36 7.77
C GLU A 58 9.53 -8.10 7.02
N LEU A 59 10.36 -8.22 6.01
CA LEU A 59 10.78 -7.09 5.19
C LEU A 59 9.62 -6.49 4.41
N ALA A 60 8.76 -7.33 3.81
CA ALA A 60 7.58 -6.88 3.05
C ALA A 60 6.64 -6.02 3.90
N ILE A 61 6.43 -6.37 5.16
CA ILE A 61 5.52 -5.68 6.08
C ILE A 61 6.18 -4.63 6.97
N SER A 62 7.52 -4.52 6.97
CA SER A 62 8.28 -3.55 7.78
C SER A 62 8.30 -2.17 7.14
N GLY A 63 8.40 -1.10 7.93
CA GLY A 63 8.50 0.27 7.45
C GLY A 63 7.40 0.60 6.42
N ARG A 64 7.79 1.15 5.26
CA ARG A 64 6.87 1.26 4.13
C ARG A 64 6.67 -0.12 3.53
N LYS A 65 5.47 -0.67 3.67
CA LYS A 65 5.10 -1.98 3.11
C LYS A 65 5.32 -2.00 1.60
N GLY A 66 5.86 -3.11 1.09
CA GLY A 66 6.17 -3.24 -0.32
C GLY A 66 6.43 -4.69 -0.70
N PRO A 67 6.45 -5.01 -2.01
CA PRO A 67 6.65 -6.37 -2.49
C PRO A 67 8.06 -6.87 -2.20
N VAL A 68 8.18 -8.18 -2.03
CA VAL A 68 9.42 -8.96 -2.08
C VAL A 68 9.24 -10.06 -3.11
N TRP A 69 10.32 -10.49 -3.70
CA TRP A 69 10.35 -11.61 -4.63
C TRP A 69 11.15 -12.76 -4.03
N ILE A 70 10.59 -13.97 -4.10
CA ILE A 70 11.26 -15.19 -3.64
C ILE A 70 11.24 -16.19 -4.79
N ASP A 71 12.40 -16.53 -5.27
CA ASP A 71 12.61 -17.55 -6.29
C ASP A 71 12.99 -18.86 -5.60
N VAL A 72 12.19 -19.91 -5.86
CA VAL A 72 12.38 -21.24 -5.25
C VAL A 72 12.60 -22.25 -6.36
N PRO A 73 13.82 -22.75 -6.54
CA PRO A 73 14.12 -23.76 -7.54
C PRO A 73 13.30 -25.04 -7.38
N LEU A 74 13.07 -25.74 -8.47
CA LEU A 74 12.16 -26.88 -8.54
C LEU A 74 12.63 -28.04 -7.65
N ASP A 75 13.93 -28.30 -7.61
CA ASP A 75 14.56 -29.30 -6.75
C ASP A 75 14.33 -29.02 -5.25
N ILE A 76 14.35 -27.73 -4.87
CA ILE A 76 14.03 -27.31 -3.50
C ILE A 76 12.54 -27.44 -3.22
N GLN A 77 11.68 -27.09 -4.20
CA GLN A 77 10.24 -27.26 -4.06
C GLN A 77 9.83 -28.72 -3.85
N ALA A 78 10.52 -29.66 -4.54
CA ALA A 78 10.28 -31.09 -4.43
C ALA A 78 10.93 -31.73 -3.21
N SER A 79 11.78 -31.02 -2.48
CA SER A 79 12.51 -31.57 -1.34
C SER A 79 11.65 -31.67 -0.09
N GLU A 80 11.84 -32.71 0.70
CA GLU A 80 11.22 -32.83 2.01
C GLU A 80 11.87 -31.83 3.00
N ILE A 81 11.02 -31.16 3.77
CA ILE A 81 11.42 -30.20 4.80
C ILE A 81 10.97 -30.73 6.15
N ASN A 82 11.91 -30.95 7.06
CA ASN A 82 11.62 -31.34 8.42
C ASN A 82 11.28 -30.09 9.25
N ILE A 83 10.00 -29.70 9.24
CA ILE A 83 9.47 -28.62 10.07
C ILE A 83 8.29 -29.15 10.89
N THR A 84 8.29 -28.88 12.17
CA THR A 84 7.21 -29.29 13.05
C THR A 84 6.04 -28.30 12.98
N ILE A 85 4.81 -28.80 13.22
CA ILE A 85 3.62 -27.95 13.30
C ILE A 85 3.76 -26.86 14.37
N SER A 86 4.46 -27.17 15.47
CA SER A 86 4.76 -26.18 16.54
C SER A 86 5.64 -25.04 16.06
N GLU A 87 6.66 -25.31 15.25
CA GLU A 87 7.52 -24.28 14.65
C GLU A 87 6.73 -23.41 13.68
N LEU A 88 5.91 -23.99 12.80
CA LEU A 88 5.00 -23.25 11.92
C LEU A 88 4.03 -22.34 12.69
N LYS A 89 3.43 -22.84 13.76
CA LYS A 89 2.53 -22.05 14.62
C LYS A 89 3.26 -20.92 15.33
N ASN A 90 4.51 -21.11 15.75
CA ASN A 90 5.32 -20.07 16.38
C ASN A 90 5.70 -18.96 15.40
N LEU A 91 6.01 -19.32 14.16
CA LEU A 91 6.26 -18.36 13.10
C LEU A 91 5.03 -17.50 12.81
N THR A 92 3.84 -18.10 12.66
CA THR A 92 2.60 -17.35 12.41
C THR A 92 2.21 -16.45 13.59
N LYS A 93 2.39 -16.89 14.84
CA LYS A 93 2.15 -16.06 16.04
C LYS A 93 3.06 -14.83 16.12
N LYS A 94 4.30 -14.91 15.64
CA LYS A 94 5.25 -13.80 15.61
C LYS A 94 4.72 -12.64 14.74
N TYR A 95 4.05 -12.94 13.61
CA TYR A 95 3.48 -11.93 12.71
C TYR A 95 2.17 -11.33 13.22
N GLN A 96 1.35 -12.10 13.93
CA GLN A 96 0.09 -11.60 14.50
C GLN A 96 0.31 -10.59 15.64
N LYS A 97 1.40 -10.72 16.41
CA LYS A 97 1.70 -9.83 17.54
C LYS A 97 2.31 -8.47 17.16
N LYS A 98 2.81 -8.29 15.96
CA LYS A 98 3.47 -7.05 15.53
C LYS A 98 2.55 -5.98 14.93
N SER A 99 1.26 -5.91 15.29
CA SER A 99 0.53 -4.66 15.13
C SER A 99 1.03 -3.68 16.21
N VAL A 100 2.18 -3.09 15.97
CA VAL A 100 2.74 -2.07 16.85
C VAL A 100 1.75 -0.90 16.84
N LYS A 101 1.01 -0.75 17.94
CA LYS A 101 0.38 0.52 18.28
C LYS A 101 1.52 1.49 18.53
N ASN A 102 2.00 2.14 17.49
CA ASN A 102 2.87 3.29 17.64
C ASN A 102 2.08 4.31 18.47
N LYS A 103 2.41 4.46 19.76
CA LYS A 103 1.96 5.61 20.54
C LYS A 103 2.49 6.84 19.82
N LEU A 104 1.63 7.52 19.09
CA LEU A 104 1.94 8.79 18.46
C LEU A 104 2.27 9.80 19.57
N VAL A 105 3.55 10.01 19.78
CA VAL A 105 4.01 11.13 20.63
C VAL A 105 3.84 12.38 19.79
N THR A 106 2.72 13.08 20.00
CA THR A 106 2.40 14.31 19.26
C THR A 106 3.30 15.44 19.78
N THR A 107 4.15 15.98 18.94
CA THR A 107 5.00 17.13 19.27
C THR A 107 4.16 18.42 19.38
N LYS A 108 4.66 19.44 20.12
CA LYS A 108 4.03 20.77 20.24
C LYS A 108 3.72 21.36 18.85
N LYS A 109 4.68 21.29 17.93
CA LYS A 109 4.54 21.76 16.54
C LYS A 109 3.41 21.05 15.77
N GLN A 110 3.21 19.74 16.00
CA GLN A 110 2.10 19.00 15.39
C GLN A 110 0.75 19.43 15.96
N LYS A 111 0.65 19.70 17.26
CA LYS A 111 -0.58 20.20 17.87
C LYS A 111 -0.96 21.57 17.29
N GLU A 112 -0.01 22.48 17.14
CA GLU A 112 -0.22 23.80 16.51
C GLU A 112 -0.73 23.65 15.06
N LYS A 113 -0.15 22.75 14.26
CA LYS A 113 -0.63 22.47 12.91
C LYS A 113 -2.06 21.94 12.89
N VAL A 114 -2.44 21.08 13.84
CA VAL A 114 -3.81 20.57 13.97
C VAL A 114 -4.79 21.69 14.33
N VAL A 115 -4.45 22.57 15.27
CA VAL A 115 -5.26 23.74 15.60
C VAL A 115 -5.46 24.64 14.39
N ASN A 116 -4.40 24.91 13.63
CA ASN A 116 -4.49 25.69 12.40
C ASN A 116 -5.40 25.03 11.35
N LEU A 117 -5.34 23.69 11.21
CA LEU A 117 -6.24 22.95 10.33
C LEU A 117 -7.70 23.08 10.76
N ILE A 118 -7.99 22.94 12.06
CA ILE A 118 -9.35 23.11 12.60
C ILE A 118 -9.88 24.53 12.29
N ASN A 119 -9.05 25.56 12.49
CA ASN A 119 -9.44 26.94 12.19
C ASN A 119 -9.73 27.14 10.69
N LEU A 120 -8.98 26.48 9.80
CA LEU A 120 -9.24 26.51 8.36
C LEU A 120 -10.54 25.79 8.00
N ILE A 121 -10.81 24.64 8.59
CA ILE A 121 -12.07 23.91 8.40
C ILE A 121 -13.26 24.79 8.81
N ASN A 122 -13.20 25.44 9.97
CA ASN A 122 -14.26 26.27 10.48
C ASN A 122 -14.54 27.54 9.64
N LYS A 123 -13.52 28.01 8.91
CA LYS A 123 -13.64 29.19 8.00
C LYS A 123 -14.06 28.81 6.59
N SER A 124 -13.91 27.54 6.21
CA SER A 124 -14.20 27.05 4.86
C SER A 124 -15.71 26.89 4.64
N LYS A 125 -16.17 27.25 3.44
CA LYS A 125 -17.58 27.08 3.03
C LYS A 125 -17.78 25.78 2.24
N ARG A 126 -16.75 25.27 1.60
CA ARG A 126 -16.77 24.07 0.77
C ARG A 126 -15.53 23.21 1.02
N PRO A 127 -15.33 22.74 2.27
CA PRO A 127 -14.23 21.86 2.59
C PRO A 127 -14.44 20.48 1.94
N LEU A 128 -13.36 19.89 1.45
CA LEU A 128 -13.36 18.55 0.88
C LEU A 128 -12.16 17.75 1.43
N ILE A 129 -12.41 16.52 1.77
CA ILE A 129 -11.34 15.55 2.12
C ILE A 129 -11.07 14.65 0.92
N VAL A 130 -9.80 14.47 0.58
CA VAL A 130 -9.35 13.47 -0.39
C VAL A 130 -8.54 12.42 0.35
N VAL A 131 -9.04 11.19 0.38
CA VAL A 131 -8.42 10.10 1.13
C VAL A 131 -7.72 9.13 0.20
N GLY A 132 -6.48 8.77 0.57
CA GLY A 132 -5.66 7.80 -0.14
C GLY A 132 -5.26 6.59 0.71
N ASN A 133 -4.60 5.63 0.08
CA ASN A 133 -4.24 4.36 0.71
C ASN A 133 -3.21 4.47 1.85
N GLY A 134 -2.60 5.64 2.04
CA GLY A 134 -1.71 5.92 3.17
C GLY A 134 -2.37 5.68 4.52
N ILE A 135 -3.70 5.89 4.63
CA ILE A 135 -4.46 5.58 5.85
C ILE A 135 -4.42 4.09 6.17
N ARG A 136 -4.51 3.22 5.15
CA ARG A 136 -4.40 1.77 5.33
C ARG A 136 -2.99 1.37 5.73
N PHE A 137 -1.98 1.95 5.12
CA PHE A 137 -0.58 1.67 5.48
C PHE A 137 -0.24 2.09 6.90
N SER A 138 -0.88 3.13 7.42
CA SER A 138 -0.73 3.57 8.81
C SER A 138 -1.61 2.81 9.81
N ASN A 139 -2.45 1.86 9.33
CA ASN A 139 -3.44 1.11 10.12
C ASN A 139 -4.48 1.99 10.84
N ASN A 140 -4.82 3.16 10.28
CA ASN A 140 -5.72 4.15 10.88
C ASN A 140 -7.09 4.24 10.18
N ILE A 141 -7.57 3.15 9.57
CA ILE A 141 -8.87 3.13 8.89
C ILE A 141 -10.02 3.38 9.87
N LYS A 142 -9.99 2.74 11.05
CA LYS A 142 -11.04 2.91 12.09
C LYS A 142 -11.09 4.34 12.62
N GLU A 143 -9.92 4.92 12.89
CA GLU A 143 -9.77 6.31 13.34
C GLU A 143 -10.24 7.28 12.26
N PHE A 144 -9.95 7.00 11.00
CA PHE A 144 -10.44 7.79 9.88
C PHE A 144 -11.98 7.77 9.78
N HIS A 145 -12.63 6.63 9.92
CA HIS A 145 -14.09 6.54 9.93
C HIS A 145 -14.71 7.34 11.09
N ALA A 146 -14.11 7.27 12.29
CA ALA A 146 -14.55 8.08 13.43
C ALA A 146 -14.39 9.58 13.17
N PHE A 147 -13.27 9.97 12.57
CA PHE A 147 -12.97 11.34 12.15
C PHE A 147 -13.97 11.84 11.10
N ALA A 148 -14.25 11.05 10.06
CA ALA A 148 -15.22 11.36 9.02
C ALA A 148 -16.63 11.61 9.59
N LYS A 149 -17.10 10.71 10.47
CA LYS A 149 -18.38 10.83 11.16
C LYS A 149 -18.49 12.10 12.02
N ARG A 150 -17.36 12.50 12.62
CA ARG A 150 -17.33 13.70 13.48
C ARG A 150 -17.33 15.00 12.68
N LEU A 151 -16.57 15.05 11.58
CA LEU A 151 -16.46 16.27 10.78
C LEU A 151 -17.62 16.48 9.82
N LYS A 152 -18.25 15.43 9.34
CA LYS A 152 -19.34 15.47 8.35
C LYS A 152 -19.01 16.27 7.09
N ILE A 153 -17.75 16.25 6.66
CA ILE A 153 -17.24 16.88 5.45
C ILE A 153 -17.32 15.88 4.29
N PRO A 154 -17.67 16.30 3.06
CA PRO A 154 -17.62 15.44 1.89
C PRO A 154 -16.23 14.84 1.68
N ILE A 155 -16.18 13.57 1.25
CA ILE A 155 -14.94 12.80 1.10
C ILE A 155 -14.89 12.18 -0.29
N CYS A 156 -13.82 12.46 -1.00
CA CYS A 156 -13.44 11.77 -2.23
C CYS A 156 -12.39 10.70 -1.94
N THR A 157 -12.51 9.54 -2.60
CA THR A 157 -11.51 8.46 -2.50
C THR A 157 -10.66 8.40 -3.77
N VAL A 158 -9.35 8.23 -3.61
CA VAL A 158 -8.46 8.04 -4.76
C VAL A 158 -8.44 6.56 -5.21
N TRP A 159 -7.88 6.31 -6.36
CA TRP A 159 -7.94 5.06 -7.12
C TRP A 159 -7.74 3.75 -6.33
N ASN A 160 -6.73 3.69 -5.48
CA ASN A 160 -6.40 2.50 -4.71
C ASN A 160 -6.96 2.53 -3.27
N SER A 161 -7.97 3.35 -3.04
CA SER A 161 -8.63 3.53 -1.73
C SER A 161 -10.16 3.58 -1.84
N HIS A 162 -10.73 3.04 -2.91
CA HIS A 162 -12.16 3.06 -3.18
C HIS A 162 -12.99 2.37 -2.09
N ASP A 163 -12.44 1.34 -1.49
CA ASP A 163 -13.07 0.54 -0.44
C ASP A 163 -12.97 1.18 0.97
N ILE A 164 -12.34 2.35 1.11
CA ILE A 164 -12.32 3.09 2.39
C ILE A 164 -13.69 3.64 2.72
N LEU A 165 -14.47 4.04 1.70
CA LEU A 165 -15.86 4.45 1.86
C LEU A 165 -16.73 3.72 0.86
N THR A 166 -17.88 3.26 1.32
CA THR A 166 -18.92 2.69 0.47
C THR A 166 -19.71 3.80 -0.25
N ASN A 167 -20.29 3.49 -1.40
CA ASN A 167 -21.02 4.49 -2.21
C ASN A 167 -22.30 5.02 -1.51
N ASP A 168 -22.85 4.26 -0.58
CA ASP A 168 -24.00 4.63 0.26
C ASP A 168 -23.61 5.46 1.49
N SER A 169 -22.33 5.70 1.70
CA SER A 169 -21.88 6.58 2.78
C SER A 169 -22.40 8.00 2.57
N PRO A 170 -23.01 8.64 3.58
CA PRO A 170 -23.51 10.01 3.47
C PRO A 170 -22.40 11.06 3.26
N PHE A 171 -21.15 10.66 3.40
CA PHE A 171 -19.97 11.52 3.20
C PHE A 171 -19.29 11.28 1.85
N TYR A 172 -19.72 10.27 1.09
CA TYR A 172 -19.10 9.96 -0.19
C TYR A 172 -19.39 11.05 -1.23
N ALA A 173 -18.33 11.63 -1.79
CA ALA A 173 -18.38 12.73 -2.74
C ALA A 173 -17.82 12.39 -4.13
N GLY A 174 -17.59 11.10 -4.40
CA GLY A 174 -17.12 10.59 -5.68
C GLY A 174 -15.62 10.31 -5.72
N ARG A 175 -15.17 9.86 -6.88
CA ARG A 175 -13.79 9.45 -7.19
C ARG A 175 -13.22 10.41 -8.22
N PRO A 176 -12.32 11.34 -7.81
CA PRO A 176 -11.74 12.29 -8.75
C PRO A 176 -10.59 11.69 -9.56
N GLY A 177 -10.31 12.28 -10.71
CA GLY A 177 -9.19 11.92 -11.58
C GLY A 177 -9.60 11.87 -13.05
N ALA A 178 -8.63 11.57 -13.94
CA ALA A 178 -8.85 11.49 -15.38
C ALA A 178 -9.90 10.43 -15.75
N ASP A 179 -9.84 9.27 -15.09
CA ASP A 179 -10.82 8.18 -15.26
C ASP A 179 -11.84 8.17 -14.11
N GLY A 180 -12.03 9.33 -13.49
CA GLY A 180 -12.87 9.48 -12.30
C GLY A 180 -14.31 9.87 -12.60
N GLU A 181 -15.11 9.93 -11.55
CA GLU A 181 -16.51 10.35 -11.62
C GLU A 181 -16.63 11.87 -11.76
N ARG A 182 -17.61 12.30 -12.54
CA ARG A 182 -17.93 13.73 -12.73
C ARG A 182 -18.13 14.42 -11.37
N ALA A 183 -18.90 13.83 -10.47
CA ALA A 183 -19.14 14.37 -9.15
C ALA A 183 -17.85 14.61 -8.34
N GLY A 184 -16.94 13.60 -8.30
CA GLY A 184 -15.66 13.73 -7.63
C GLY A 184 -14.79 14.85 -8.18
N ASN A 185 -14.73 15.00 -9.50
CA ASN A 185 -13.99 16.06 -10.17
C ASN A 185 -14.59 17.45 -9.88
N PHE A 186 -15.92 17.60 -9.96
CA PHE A 186 -16.59 18.87 -9.64
C PHE A 186 -16.40 19.27 -8.17
N ASN A 187 -16.54 18.32 -7.24
CA ASN A 187 -16.33 18.59 -5.81
C ASN A 187 -14.89 19.05 -5.56
N MET A 188 -13.92 18.41 -6.17
CA MET A 188 -12.51 18.76 -6.01
C MET A 188 -12.18 20.14 -6.57
N GLN A 189 -12.67 20.45 -7.79
CA GLN A 189 -12.40 21.73 -8.46
C GLN A 189 -13.11 22.92 -7.81
N ASN A 190 -14.26 22.70 -7.17
CA ASN A 190 -15.06 23.75 -6.53
C ASN A 190 -14.83 23.90 -5.03
N SER A 191 -13.97 23.09 -4.44
CA SER A 191 -13.60 23.21 -3.02
C SER A 191 -12.84 24.52 -2.76
N ASP A 192 -12.97 25.07 -1.56
CA ASP A 192 -12.16 26.19 -1.06
C ASP A 192 -11.10 25.74 -0.05
N LEU A 193 -11.27 24.54 0.49
CA LEU A 193 -10.28 23.87 1.32
C LEU A 193 -10.20 22.40 0.92
N LEU A 194 -9.03 21.94 0.50
CA LEU A 194 -8.75 20.57 0.13
C LEU A 194 -7.82 19.92 1.15
N ILE A 195 -8.32 18.95 1.90
CA ILE A 195 -7.59 18.22 2.92
C ILE A 195 -7.22 16.86 2.35
N ILE A 196 -5.95 16.66 2.05
CA ILE A 196 -5.43 15.47 1.39
C ILE A 196 -4.78 14.58 2.44
N ILE A 197 -5.34 13.39 2.68
CA ILE A 197 -4.88 12.47 3.73
C ILE A 197 -4.41 11.17 3.10
N GLY A 198 -3.11 10.88 3.21
CA GLY A 198 -2.53 9.63 2.73
C GLY A 198 -2.60 9.43 1.22
N ALA A 199 -2.80 10.48 0.42
CA ALA A 199 -2.83 10.46 -1.03
C ALA A 199 -1.63 11.20 -1.63
N ARG A 200 -1.12 10.73 -2.79
CA ARG A 200 0.04 11.33 -3.46
C ARG A 200 -0.31 12.45 -4.42
N MET A 201 -1.56 12.55 -4.84
CA MET A 201 -2.01 13.53 -5.85
C MET A 201 -1.15 13.49 -7.12
N HIS A 202 -1.09 12.29 -7.75
CA HIS A 202 -0.33 12.11 -8.98
C HIS A 202 -1.04 12.74 -10.20
N VAL A 203 -0.34 12.83 -11.34
CA VAL A 203 -0.82 13.51 -12.56
C VAL A 203 -2.21 13.08 -13.02
N ARG A 204 -2.58 11.81 -12.91
CA ARG A 204 -3.94 11.36 -13.26
C ARG A 204 -5.05 11.86 -12.34
N GLN A 205 -4.69 12.42 -11.19
CA GLN A 205 -5.65 13.03 -10.26
C GLN A 205 -5.73 14.54 -10.41
N ILE A 206 -4.59 15.20 -10.63
CA ILE A 206 -4.50 16.65 -10.67
C ILE A 206 -4.52 17.20 -12.10
N GLY A 207 -4.25 16.38 -13.11
CA GLY A 207 -4.03 16.80 -14.50
C GLY A 207 -2.57 17.15 -14.77
N PHE A 208 -2.24 17.46 -16.02
CA PHE A 208 -0.90 17.86 -16.45
C PHE A 208 -0.59 19.32 -16.11
N ASP A 209 -1.60 20.15 -15.96
CA ASP A 209 -1.48 21.53 -15.51
C ASP A 209 -1.92 21.64 -14.05
N ASP A 210 -0.96 21.67 -13.14
CA ASP A 210 -1.18 21.78 -11.70
C ASP A 210 -1.75 23.15 -11.28
N SER A 211 -1.55 24.19 -12.09
CA SER A 211 -2.08 25.52 -11.85
C SER A 211 -3.61 25.58 -12.00
N SER A 212 -4.17 24.73 -12.83
CA SER A 212 -5.62 24.59 -13.04
C SER A 212 -6.30 23.72 -11.98
N PHE A 213 -5.53 22.97 -11.18
CA PHE A 213 -6.06 22.04 -10.19
C PHE A 213 -6.55 22.74 -8.92
N ALA A 214 -7.86 22.62 -8.63
CA ALA A 214 -8.51 23.18 -7.44
C ALA A 214 -8.01 24.60 -7.15
N ARG A 215 -8.11 25.49 -8.14
CA ARG A 215 -7.48 26.83 -8.17
C ARG A 215 -7.80 27.71 -6.97
N LYS A 216 -9.02 27.60 -6.45
CA LYS A 216 -9.50 28.39 -5.32
C LYS A 216 -9.29 27.72 -3.97
N ALA A 217 -8.85 26.47 -3.96
CA ALA A 217 -8.70 25.71 -2.74
C ALA A 217 -7.35 25.97 -2.05
N LYS A 218 -7.39 26.21 -0.75
CA LYS A 218 -6.22 26.04 0.11
C LYS A 218 -5.96 24.54 0.25
N LYS A 219 -4.79 24.07 -0.14
CA LYS A 219 -4.43 22.65 -0.17
C LYS A 219 -3.58 22.29 1.03
N ILE A 220 -3.98 21.26 1.79
CA ILE A 220 -3.26 20.74 2.96
C ILE A 220 -3.03 19.26 2.79
N MET A 221 -1.78 18.85 2.89
CA MET A 221 -1.36 17.46 2.76
C MET A 221 -0.91 16.89 4.11
N ILE A 222 -1.41 15.67 4.44
CA ILE A 222 -1.13 14.94 5.68
C ILE A 222 -0.66 13.53 5.33
#